data_99ce15be83383b6e2521c4c9f91f5481
#
_entry.id   99ce15be83383b6e2521c4c9f91f5481
#
_cell.length_a   1.000
_cell.length_b   1.000
_cell.length_c   1.000
_cell.angle_alpha   90.00
_cell.angle_beta   90.00
_cell.angle_gamma   90.00
#
_symmetry.space_group_name_H-M   'P 1'
#
loop_
_entity.id
_entity.type
_entity.pdbx_description
1 polymer ?
#
loop_
_entity_poly.entity_id
_entity_poly.type
_entity_poly.pdbx_seq_one_letter_code
_entity_poly.pdbx_strand_id
1 'polypeptide(L)'
;MKKLLTVALLLSIYNGVFARSPKQEYYSIRIYQLKNSDQEARVEKFLQTAFVPAMHRLGFAEIGVFKPVGNDTAAIRKIYVLIPARTMEQLAALPQSLDKDAQYQTDGKDYLDAAWDNPPYLRMESILLEAFPDMPHHAVPTALQGPRDQRIYELRSYEGPTEKYFANKVRMFNQGGEIPLFQRLSFNAVFYASVISGGHMPNLMYMTSFDDMAARDAHWKTFGSDPFWKQLVAAPEYQHNVSHVDIVFLHPAAYSDL
;
A
#
# COMPACT_ATOMS: atom_id res chain seq x y z
N MET A 1 -33.26 -71.78 -9.04
CA MET A 1 -32.13 -71.04 -9.59
C MET A 1 -32.40 -69.57 -9.33
N LYS A 2 -31.82 -68.99 -8.27
CA LYS A 2 -31.97 -67.57 -7.87
C LYS A 2 -30.79 -66.78 -8.44
N LYS A 3 -31.03 -65.78 -9.33
CA LYS A 3 -30.00 -64.86 -9.84
C LYS A 3 -29.84 -63.73 -8.85
N LEU A 4 -28.68 -63.64 -8.22
CA LEU A 4 -28.27 -62.45 -7.46
C LEU A 4 -27.86 -61.37 -8.46
N LEU A 5 -28.51 -60.21 -8.38
CA LEU A 5 -28.11 -58.99 -9.06
C LEU A 5 -27.21 -58.20 -8.10
N THR A 6 -25.92 -58.10 -8.40
CA THR A 6 -24.97 -57.27 -7.65
C THR A 6 -25.03 -55.85 -8.22
N VAL A 7 -25.59 -54.90 -7.48
CA VAL A 7 -25.56 -53.46 -7.82
C VAL A 7 -24.25 -52.89 -7.27
N ALA A 8 -23.34 -52.57 -8.17
CA ALA A 8 -22.11 -51.83 -7.81
C ALA A 8 -22.43 -50.34 -7.73
N LEU A 9 -22.39 -49.80 -6.51
CA LEU A 9 -22.56 -48.38 -6.21
C LEU A 9 -21.22 -47.67 -6.46
N LEU A 10 -21.08 -47.00 -7.60
CA LEU A 10 -19.92 -46.13 -7.88
C LEU A 10 -20.08 -44.82 -7.08
N LEU A 11 -19.39 -44.72 -5.94
CA LEU A 11 -19.19 -43.47 -5.23
C LEU A 11 -18.14 -42.64 -6.00
N SER A 12 -18.58 -41.68 -6.81
CA SER A 12 -17.73 -40.62 -7.35
C SER A 12 -17.35 -39.66 -6.22
N ILE A 13 -16.12 -39.79 -5.71
CA ILE A 13 -15.55 -38.83 -4.80
C ILE A 13 -15.24 -37.55 -5.61
N TYR A 14 -16.14 -36.59 -5.57
CA TYR A 14 -15.87 -35.24 -6.05
C TYR A 14 -14.86 -34.59 -5.08
N ASN A 15 -13.56 -34.73 -5.36
CA ASN A 15 -12.56 -33.90 -4.77
C ASN A 15 -12.73 -32.46 -5.32
N GLY A 16 -13.60 -31.67 -4.71
CA GLY A 16 -13.66 -30.24 -4.93
C GLY A 16 -12.30 -29.67 -4.55
N VAL A 17 -11.47 -29.35 -5.53
CA VAL A 17 -10.31 -28.51 -5.33
C VAL A 17 -10.85 -27.12 -4.96
N PHE A 18 -11.03 -26.88 -3.67
CA PHE A 18 -11.23 -25.53 -3.18
C PHE A 18 -9.94 -24.78 -3.51
N ALA A 19 -9.96 -23.99 -4.58
CA ALA A 19 -8.91 -23.03 -4.87
C ALA A 19 -8.78 -22.14 -3.62
N ARG A 20 -7.68 -22.33 -2.87
CA ARG A 20 -7.38 -21.50 -1.69
C ARG A 20 -7.19 -20.09 -2.23
N SER A 21 -8.00 -19.14 -1.78
CA SER A 21 -7.79 -17.73 -2.12
C SER A 21 -6.32 -17.36 -1.88
N PRO A 22 -5.69 -16.60 -2.78
CA PRO A 22 -4.32 -16.19 -2.59
C PRO A 22 -4.20 -15.48 -1.23
N LYS A 23 -3.11 -15.77 -0.52
CA LYS A 23 -2.88 -15.19 0.80
C LYS A 23 -2.59 -13.71 0.63
N GLN A 24 -3.38 -12.86 1.29
CA GLN A 24 -3.22 -11.40 1.25
C GLN A 24 -1.91 -10.97 1.91
N GLU A 25 -1.27 -9.96 1.33
CA GLU A 25 -0.12 -9.28 1.92
C GLU A 25 -0.57 -8.28 2.99
N TYR A 26 0.40 -7.89 3.80
CA TYR A 26 0.30 -6.82 4.77
C TYR A 26 1.25 -5.69 4.39
N TYR A 27 0.88 -4.46 4.71
CA TYR A 27 1.72 -3.30 4.45
C TYR A 27 1.95 -2.52 5.75
N SER A 28 3.17 -2.00 5.90
CA SER A 28 3.42 -0.92 6.85
C SER A 28 3.75 0.35 6.08
N ILE A 29 3.03 1.43 6.35
CA ILE A 29 3.40 2.76 5.86
C ILE A 29 3.98 3.51 7.04
N ARG A 30 5.27 3.89 6.95
CA ARG A 30 5.92 4.79 7.91
C ARG A 30 5.93 6.20 7.34
N ILE A 31 5.59 7.18 8.18
CA ILE A 31 5.58 8.59 7.79
C ILE A 31 6.49 9.34 8.74
N TYR A 32 7.65 9.74 8.26
CA TYR A 32 8.56 10.61 9.00
C TYR A 32 8.09 12.05 8.87
N GLN A 33 7.99 12.75 9.99
CA GLN A 33 7.75 14.20 10.08
C GLN A 33 9.09 14.89 10.41
N LEU A 34 9.49 15.85 9.60
CA LEU A 34 10.81 16.43 9.59
C LEU A 34 10.72 17.96 9.72
N LYS A 35 11.55 18.52 10.58
CA LYS A 35 11.54 19.97 10.88
C LYS A 35 12.14 20.81 9.75
N ASN A 36 13.17 20.29 9.07
CA ASN A 36 13.97 21.03 8.11
C ASN A 36 14.70 20.09 7.12
N SER A 37 15.47 20.68 6.21
CA SER A 37 16.28 19.96 5.21
C SER A 37 17.36 19.08 5.84
N ASP A 38 17.91 19.43 7.00
CA ASP A 38 18.98 18.65 7.62
C ASP A 38 18.45 17.31 8.15
N GLN A 39 17.28 17.34 8.82
CA GLN A 39 16.59 16.11 9.21
C GLN A 39 16.18 15.28 7.98
N GLU A 40 15.69 15.93 6.91
CA GLU A 40 15.33 15.25 5.66
C GLU A 40 16.55 14.53 5.07
N ALA A 41 17.67 15.23 4.89
CA ALA A 41 18.89 14.64 4.35
C ALA A 41 19.43 13.49 5.23
N ARG A 42 19.33 13.62 6.55
CA ARG A 42 19.75 12.59 7.50
C ARG A 42 18.89 11.33 7.41
N VAL A 43 17.56 11.49 7.33
CA VAL A 43 16.64 10.36 7.15
C VAL A 43 16.80 9.73 5.76
N GLU A 44 16.95 10.52 4.69
CA GLU A 44 17.21 10.00 3.34
C GLU A 44 18.50 9.17 3.29
N LYS A 45 19.60 9.68 3.85
CA LYS A 45 20.86 8.94 3.95
C LYS A 45 20.66 7.61 4.67
N PHE A 46 20.03 7.63 5.85
CA PHE A 46 19.73 6.42 6.62
C PHE A 46 18.90 5.41 5.80
N LEU A 47 17.82 5.87 5.17
CA LEU A 47 16.98 5.00 4.35
C LEU A 47 17.76 4.39 3.19
N GLN A 48 18.54 5.20 2.47
CA GLN A 48 19.31 4.79 1.31
C GLN A 48 20.44 3.81 1.65
N THR A 49 21.22 4.11 2.71
CA THR A 49 22.48 3.39 2.96
C THR A 49 22.36 2.27 3.99
N ALA A 50 21.36 2.32 4.88
CA ALA A 50 21.20 1.36 5.97
C ALA A 50 19.87 0.60 5.88
N PHE A 51 18.73 1.31 5.88
CA PHE A 51 17.43 0.68 6.05
C PHE A 51 17.03 -0.17 4.83
N VAL A 52 16.96 0.40 3.61
CA VAL A 52 16.54 -0.34 2.41
C VAL A 52 17.47 -1.52 2.13
N PRO A 53 18.82 -1.39 2.18
CA PRO A 53 19.72 -2.54 2.05
C PRO A 53 19.49 -3.63 3.11
N ALA A 54 19.21 -3.26 4.37
CA ALA A 54 18.89 -4.22 5.40
C ALA A 54 17.57 -4.93 5.13
N MET A 55 16.54 -4.20 4.67
CA MET A 55 15.26 -4.80 4.29
C MET A 55 15.43 -5.85 3.20
N HIS A 56 16.26 -5.59 2.19
CA HIS A 56 16.58 -6.56 1.14
C HIS A 56 17.27 -7.81 1.72
N ARG A 57 18.23 -7.67 2.63
CA ARG A 57 18.87 -8.80 3.33
C ARG A 57 17.88 -9.63 4.15
N LEU A 58 16.84 -8.99 4.68
CA LEU A 58 15.76 -9.65 5.43
C LEU A 58 14.67 -10.24 4.53
N GLY A 59 14.81 -10.15 3.19
CA GLY A 59 13.91 -10.75 2.21
C GLY A 59 12.68 -9.90 1.84
N PHE A 60 12.69 -8.61 2.15
CA PHE A 60 11.72 -7.66 1.62
C PHE A 60 12.23 -7.16 0.27
N ALA A 61 11.51 -7.43 -0.82
CA ALA A 61 12.01 -7.20 -2.17
C ALA A 61 11.80 -5.77 -2.67
N GLU A 62 10.67 -5.18 -2.34
CA GLU A 62 10.24 -3.88 -2.88
C GLU A 62 9.89 -2.91 -1.74
N ILE A 63 10.81 -1.99 -1.43
CA ILE A 63 10.59 -0.93 -0.44
C ILE A 63 10.32 0.39 -1.16
N GLY A 64 9.10 0.91 -1.03
CA GLY A 64 8.74 2.21 -1.58
C GLY A 64 9.21 3.34 -0.66
N VAL A 65 9.98 4.30 -1.19
CA VAL A 65 10.35 5.52 -0.47
C VAL A 65 9.92 6.73 -1.30
N PHE A 66 9.15 7.62 -0.68
CA PHE A 66 8.52 8.72 -1.40
C PHE A 66 8.58 10.02 -0.62
N LYS A 67 8.56 11.15 -1.35
CA LYS A 67 8.41 12.50 -0.79
C LYS A 67 7.19 13.20 -1.40
N PRO A 68 6.41 13.96 -0.61
CA PRO A 68 5.32 14.77 -1.15
C PRO A 68 5.79 15.75 -2.21
N VAL A 69 4.96 15.99 -3.21
CA VAL A 69 5.15 17.10 -4.15
C VAL A 69 5.16 18.41 -3.34
N GLY A 70 6.17 19.26 -3.56
CA GLY A 70 6.35 20.50 -2.80
C GLY A 70 6.85 20.32 -1.37
N ASN A 71 7.45 19.16 -1.04
CA ASN A 71 7.97 18.86 0.31
C ASN A 71 9.02 19.87 0.80
N ASP A 72 9.81 20.43 -0.10
CA ASP A 72 10.87 21.40 0.18
C ASP A 72 10.36 22.75 0.71
N THR A 73 9.12 23.10 0.40
CA THR A 73 8.45 24.34 0.86
C THR A 73 7.45 24.08 2.00
N ALA A 74 7.25 22.83 2.41
CA ALA A 74 6.31 22.48 3.46
C ALA A 74 6.83 22.90 4.84
N ALA A 75 5.93 23.38 5.71
CA ALA A 75 6.26 23.72 7.10
C ALA A 75 6.74 22.48 7.90
N ILE A 76 6.18 21.33 7.63
CA ILE A 76 6.61 20.00 8.11
C ILE A 76 6.86 19.14 6.89
N ARG A 77 8.12 18.85 6.62
CA ARG A 77 8.52 17.95 5.55
C ARG A 77 8.17 16.51 5.92
N LYS A 78 7.91 15.67 4.93
CA LYS A 78 7.56 14.26 5.17
C LYS A 78 8.33 13.32 4.25
N ILE A 79 8.62 12.12 4.76
CA ILE A 79 9.07 10.98 3.94
C ILE A 79 8.14 9.82 4.24
N TYR A 80 7.61 9.19 3.20
CA TYR A 80 6.75 8.01 3.27
C TYR A 80 7.56 6.78 2.90
N VAL A 81 7.44 5.73 3.69
CA VAL A 81 8.08 4.43 3.43
C VAL A 81 7.02 3.34 3.41
N LEU A 82 6.79 2.73 2.26
CA LEU A 82 5.90 1.58 2.08
C LEU A 82 6.72 0.30 2.19
N ILE A 83 6.30 -0.58 3.10
CA ILE A 83 6.96 -1.86 3.39
C ILE A 83 5.94 -2.98 3.15
N PRO A 84 5.94 -3.63 1.98
CA PRO A 84 5.14 -4.82 1.74
C PRO A 84 5.72 -6.02 2.50
N ALA A 85 4.85 -6.86 3.07
CA ALA A 85 5.22 -8.06 3.79
C ALA A 85 4.23 -9.20 3.49
N ARG A 86 4.73 -10.42 3.41
CA ARG A 86 3.89 -11.61 3.17
C ARG A 86 3.05 -11.99 4.38
N THR A 87 3.47 -11.61 5.58
CA THR A 87 2.76 -11.91 6.83
C THR A 87 2.94 -10.80 7.86
N MET A 88 1.99 -10.70 8.79
CA MET A 88 2.07 -9.76 9.90
C MET A 88 3.27 -10.04 10.81
N GLU A 89 3.63 -11.32 10.97
CA GLU A 89 4.78 -11.73 11.79
C GLU A 89 6.10 -11.17 11.26
N GLN A 90 6.25 -11.04 9.93
CA GLN A 90 7.44 -10.39 9.34
C GLN A 90 7.55 -8.93 9.79
N LEU A 91 6.44 -8.18 9.78
CA LEU A 91 6.42 -6.79 10.24
C LEU A 91 6.67 -6.69 11.75
N ALA A 92 6.08 -7.59 12.55
CA ALA A 92 6.26 -7.62 13.99
C ALA A 92 7.70 -7.98 14.41
N ALA A 93 8.36 -8.88 13.68
CA ALA A 93 9.73 -9.30 13.94
C ALA A 93 10.79 -8.31 13.43
N LEU A 94 10.40 -7.34 12.59
CA LEU A 94 11.33 -6.45 11.90
C LEU A 94 12.27 -5.67 12.84
N PRO A 95 11.82 -5.04 13.96
CA PRO A 95 12.72 -4.34 14.86
C PRO A 95 13.83 -5.25 15.40
N GLN A 96 13.47 -6.44 15.89
CA GLN A 96 14.45 -7.39 16.44
C GLN A 96 15.40 -7.94 15.36
N SER A 97 14.94 -8.07 14.12
CA SER A 97 15.77 -8.51 12.99
C SER A 97 16.79 -7.46 12.60
N LEU A 98 16.38 -6.20 12.56
CA LEU A 98 17.27 -5.05 12.28
C LEU A 98 18.30 -4.86 13.41
N ASP A 99 17.92 -5.04 14.67
CA ASP A 99 18.85 -4.96 15.82
C ASP A 99 20.01 -5.95 15.71
N LYS A 100 19.79 -7.09 15.07
CA LYS A 100 20.79 -8.15 14.86
C LYS A 100 21.63 -7.98 13.59
N ASP A 101 21.24 -7.08 12.70
CA ASP A 101 21.98 -6.82 11.44
C ASP A 101 23.13 -5.85 11.70
N ALA A 102 24.37 -6.39 11.82
CA ALA A 102 25.57 -5.62 12.14
C ALA A 102 25.89 -4.54 11.08
N GLN A 103 25.55 -4.81 9.80
CA GLN A 103 25.74 -3.83 8.73
C GLN A 103 24.75 -2.66 8.87
N TYR A 104 23.49 -2.96 9.17
CA TYR A 104 22.48 -1.94 9.47
C TYR A 104 22.89 -1.05 10.64
N GLN A 105 23.40 -1.65 11.73
CA GLN A 105 23.89 -0.91 12.89
C GLN A 105 25.06 0.02 12.55
N THR A 106 25.98 -0.47 11.71
CA THR A 106 27.16 0.30 11.28
C THR A 106 26.79 1.46 10.35
N ASP A 107 26.04 1.16 9.27
CA ASP A 107 25.69 2.12 8.24
C ASP A 107 24.65 3.14 8.73
N GLY A 108 23.77 2.70 9.63
CA GLY A 108 22.72 3.51 10.23
C GLY A 108 23.15 4.32 11.46
N LYS A 109 24.40 4.19 11.90
CA LYS A 109 24.87 4.71 13.20
C LYS A 109 24.50 6.17 13.46
N ASP A 110 24.69 7.06 12.48
CA ASP A 110 24.35 8.48 12.63
C ASP A 110 22.87 8.71 12.99
N TYR A 111 21.98 7.92 12.42
CA TYR A 111 20.55 7.98 12.70
C TYR A 111 20.18 7.23 13.99
N LEU A 112 20.72 6.02 14.19
CA LEU A 112 20.36 5.12 15.29
C LEU A 112 20.87 5.65 16.63
N ASP A 113 22.11 6.16 16.68
CA ASP A 113 22.77 6.67 17.88
C ASP A 113 22.59 8.20 18.01
N ALA A 114 21.58 8.78 17.36
CA ALA A 114 21.34 10.21 17.42
C ALA A 114 21.15 10.70 18.86
N ALA A 115 21.80 11.81 19.22
CA ALA A 115 21.64 12.41 20.53
C ALA A 115 20.18 12.87 20.76
N TRP A 116 19.71 12.75 21.99
CA TRP A 116 18.33 13.04 22.38
C TRP A 116 17.92 14.51 22.10
N ASP A 117 18.86 15.44 22.10
CA ASP A 117 18.69 16.86 21.82
C ASP A 117 18.91 17.23 20.34
N ASN A 118 19.32 16.24 19.51
CA ASN A 118 19.46 16.37 18.07
C ASN A 118 18.83 15.17 17.33
N PRO A 119 17.52 14.94 17.48
CA PRO A 119 16.83 13.80 16.88
C PRO A 119 16.79 13.89 15.35
N PRO A 120 16.83 12.76 14.63
CA PRO A 120 16.84 12.73 13.17
C PRO A 120 15.46 13.06 12.54
N TYR A 121 14.40 13.11 13.33
CA TYR A 121 13.04 13.45 12.91
C TYR A 121 12.25 14.04 14.08
N LEU A 122 11.12 14.67 13.81
CA LEU A 122 10.20 15.14 14.85
C LEU A 122 9.35 14.01 15.41
N ARG A 123 8.68 13.29 14.53
CA ARG A 123 7.81 12.15 14.85
C ARG A 123 7.82 11.15 13.69
N MET A 124 7.47 9.91 13.99
CA MET A 124 7.22 8.88 13.02
C MET A 124 5.85 8.25 13.31
N GLU A 125 5.02 8.17 12.29
CA GLU A 125 3.76 7.42 12.31
C GLU A 125 3.97 6.06 11.66
N SER A 126 3.22 5.06 12.10
CA SER A 126 3.19 3.75 11.46
C SER A 126 1.74 3.32 11.30
N ILE A 127 1.38 2.97 10.05
CA ILE A 127 0.05 2.51 9.68
C ILE A 127 0.20 1.07 9.19
N LEU A 128 -0.59 0.14 9.75
CA LEU A 128 -0.62 -1.25 9.33
C LEU A 128 -1.88 -1.52 8.50
N LEU A 129 -1.70 -2.20 7.37
CA LEU A 129 -2.77 -2.46 6.42
C LEU A 129 -2.77 -3.93 6.00
N GLU A 130 -3.95 -4.42 5.58
CA GLU A 130 -4.14 -5.71 4.94
C GLU A 130 -4.66 -5.50 3.52
N ALA A 131 -4.00 -6.13 2.54
CA ALA A 131 -4.36 -6.04 1.13
C ALA A 131 -5.82 -6.44 0.88
N PHE A 132 -6.44 -5.88 -0.17
CA PHE A 132 -7.77 -6.30 -0.59
C PHE A 132 -7.75 -7.68 -1.26
N PRO A 133 -8.83 -8.49 -1.13
CA PRO A 133 -8.89 -9.81 -1.75
C PRO A 133 -8.69 -9.83 -3.26
N ASP A 134 -9.21 -8.82 -3.97
CA ASP A 134 -9.12 -8.73 -5.45
C ASP A 134 -7.80 -8.12 -5.95
N MET A 135 -6.95 -7.64 -5.03
CA MET A 135 -5.54 -7.31 -5.26
C MET A 135 -4.72 -7.73 -4.04
N PRO A 136 -4.52 -9.06 -3.84
CA PRO A 136 -3.91 -9.61 -2.63
C PRO A 136 -2.42 -9.33 -2.49
N HIS A 137 -1.75 -8.88 -3.55
CA HIS A 137 -0.34 -8.53 -3.60
C HIS A 137 -0.18 -7.13 -4.17
N HIS A 138 0.84 -6.41 -3.69
CA HIS A 138 1.24 -5.15 -4.31
C HIS A 138 1.81 -5.39 -5.71
N ALA A 139 1.84 -4.33 -6.51
CA ALA A 139 2.42 -4.36 -7.84
C ALA A 139 3.46 -3.26 -8.01
N VAL A 140 4.58 -3.60 -8.65
CA VAL A 140 5.54 -2.61 -9.15
C VAL A 140 4.99 -2.05 -10.47
N PRO A 141 4.81 -0.73 -10.62
CA PRO A 141 4.25 -0.14 -11.84
C PRO A 141 5.26 -0.19 -12.99
N THR A 142 5.20 -1.26 -13.80
CA THR A 142 6.10 -1.48 -14.95
C THR A 142 5.64 -0.80 -16.23
N ALA A 143 4.40 -0.32 -16.30
CA ALA A 143 3.83 0.31 -17.50
C ALA A 143 4.21 1.80 -17.64
N LEU A 144 4.76 2.43 -16.60
CA LEU A 144 5.15 3.84 -16.63
C LEU A 144 6.32 4.07 -17.58
N GLN A 145 6.18 5.06 -18.46
CA GLN A 145 7.17 5.43 -19.47
C GLN A 145 7.89 6.76 -19.16
N GLY A 146 7.28 7.60 -18.32
CA GLY A 146 7.83 8.90 -17.94
C GLY A 146 9.11 8.80 -17.11
N PRO A 147 9.93 9.88 -17.09
CA PRO A 147 11.10 9.97 -16.23
C PRO A 147 10.71 9.73 -14.76
N ARG A 148 11.57 8.98 -14.04
CA ARG A 148 11.26 8.53 -12.68
C ARG A 148 10.98 9.70 -11.71
N ASP A 149 11.71 10.78 -11.82
CA ASP A 149 11.58 11.99 -11.01
C ASP A 149 10.30 12.80 -11.29
N GLN A 150 9.62 12.53 -12.41
CA GLN A 150 8.35 13.16 -12.76
C GLN A 150 7.14 12.27 -12.40
N ARG A 151 7.36 10.99 -12.13
CA ARG A 151 6.27 10.05 -11.79
C ARG A 151 5.53 10.51 -10.55
N ILE A 152 4.20 10.39 -10.62
CA ILE A 152 3.30 10.68 -9.50
C ILE A 152 2.78 9.37 -8.94
N TYR A 153 3.00 9.16 -7.64
CA TYR A 153 2.33 8.16 -6.85
C TYR A 153 1.27 8.86 -6.01
N GLU A 154 0.01 8.57 -6.29
CA GLU A 154 -1.13 9.17 -5.60
C GLU A 154 -1.59 8.23 -4.49
N LEU A 155 -1.28 8.60 -3.23
CA LEU A 155 -1.74 7.90 -2.03
C LEU A 155 -3.06 8.52 -1.58
N ARG A 156 -4.10 7.70 -1.46
CA ARG A 156 -5.40 8.12 -0.97
C ARG A 156 -5.77 7.37 0.30
N SER A 157 -6.41 8.07 1.22
CA SER A 157 -7.00 7.57 2.45
C SER A 157 -8.48 7.93 2.47
N TYR A 158 -9.36 6.93 2.62
CA TYR A 158 -10.81 7.12 2.67
C TYR A 158 -11.33 6.67 4.02
N GLU A 159 -11.79 7.64 4.83
CA GLU A 159 -12.37 7.40 6.15
C GLU A 159 -13.86 7.07 6.03
N GLY A 160 -14.28 6.00 6.68
CA GLY A 160 -15.70 5.64 6.78
C GLY A 160 -16.36 6.32 7.98
N PRO A 161 -17.64 6.73 7.87
CA PRO A 161 -18.35 7.31 9.02
C PRO A 161 -18.63 6.29 10.13
N THR A 162 -18.68 5.01 9.80
CA THR A 162 -18.73 3.86 10.74
C THR A 162 -18.14 2.63 10.08
N GLU A 163 -17.87 1.57 10.88
CA GLU A 163 -17.35 0.29 10.38
C GLU A 163 -18.26 -0.36 9.32
N LYS A 164 -19.57 -0.16 9.44
CA LYS A 164 -20.55 -0.69 8.47
C LYS A 164 -20.40 -0.01 7.10
N TYR A 165 -20.29 1.32 7.06
CA TYR A 165 -20.08 2.07 5.82
C TYR A 165 -18.69 1.81 5.23
N PHE A 166 -17.68 1.73 6.08
CA PHE A 166 -16.33 1.33 5.69
C PHE A 166 -16.33 -0.06 5.03
N ALA A 167 -16.90 -1.08 5.67
CA ALA A 167 -17.00 -2.43 5.10
C ALA A 167 -17.77 -2.43 3.76
N ASN A 168 -18.75 -1.54 3.61
CA ASN A 168 -19.48 -1.36 2.36
C ASN A 168 -18.62 -0.70 1.29
N LYS A 169 -17.74 0.28 1.62
CA LYS A 169 -16.78 0.85 0.66
C LYS A 169 -15.75 -0.19 0.22
N VAL A 170 -15.27 -1.05 1.13
CA VAL A 170 -14.38 -2.16 0.77
C VAL A 170 -15.08 -3.13 -0.21
N ARG A 171 -16.38 -3.43 0.00
CA ARG A 171 -17.17 -4.23 -0.97
C ARG A 171 -17.31 -3.54 -2.32
N MET A 172 -17.48 -2.22 -2.35
CA MET A 172 -17.55 -1.45 -3.60
C MET A 172 -16.26 -1.58 -4.43
N PHE A 173 -15.09 -1.56 -3.79
CA PHE A 173 -13.81 -1.79 -4.45
C PHE A 173 -13.70 -3.20 -5.03
N ASN A 174 -14.03 -4.22 -4.25
CA ASN A 174 -13.91 -5.63 -4.63
C ASN A 174 -15.14 -6.07 -5.46
N GLN A 175 -16.24 -6.47 -4.81
CA GLN A 175 -17.42 -7.04 -5.48
C GLN A 175 -18.18 -6.01 -6.35
N GLY A 176 -18.09 -4.71 -6.03
CA GLY A 176 -18.68 -3.63 -6.83
C GLY A 176 -17.93 -3.34 -8.14
N GLY A 177 -16.69 -3.84 -8.29
CA GLY A 177 -15.93 -3.75 -9.53
C GLY A 177 -15.13 -2.45 -9.70
N GLU A 178 -14.87 -1.68 -8.63
CA GLU A 178 -14.05 -0.47 -8.71
C GLU A 178 -12.58 -0.82 -9.04
N ILE A 179 -12.02 -1.91 -8.50
CA ILE A 179 -10.65 -2.39 -8.85
C ILE A 179 -10.54 -2.76 -10.34
N PRO A 180 -11.42 -3.60 -10.93
CA PRO A 180 -11.42 -3.86 -12.37
C PRO A 180 -11.56 -2.59 -13.22
N LEU A 181 -12.32 -1.60 -12.75
CA LEU A 181 -12.43 -0.30 -13.44
C LEU A 181 -11.08 0.44 -13.47
N PHE A 182 -10.38 0.53 -12.33
CA PHE A 182 -9.04 1.10 -12.26
C PHE A 182 -8.05 0.38 -13.19
N GLN A 183 -8.09 -0.95 -13.23
CA GLN A 183 -7.26 -1.76 -14.13
C GLN A 183 -7.55 -1.46 -15.60
N ARG A 184 -8.85 -1.45 -16.00
CA ARG A 184 -9.28 -1.15 -17.37
C ARG A 184 -8.88 0.26 -17.81
N LEU A 185 -8.83 1.21 -16.89
CA LEU A 185 -8.43 2.58 -17.14
C LEU A 185 -6.92 2.84 -16.89
N SER A 186 -6.13 1.79 -16.71
CA SER A 186 -4.67 1.84 -16.60
C SER A 186 -4.14 2.75 -15.49
N PHE A 187 -4.75 2.70 -14.31
CA PHE A 187 -4.32 3.51 -13.15
C PHE A 187 -3.00 3.03 -12.51
N ASN A 188 -2.42 1.94 -12.97
CA ASN A 188 -1.16 1.37 -12.48
C ASN A 188 -1.13 1.32 -10.93
N ALA A 189 -2.12 0.61 -10.36
CA ALA A 189 -2.25 0.51 -8.92
C ALA A 189 -1.05 -0.21 -8.29
N VAL A 190 -0.56 0.34 -7.19
CA VAL A 190 0.48 -0.28 -6.36
C VAL A 190 -0.15 -1.20 -5.32
N PHE A 191 -1.19 -0.74 -4.63
CA PHE A 191 -1.95 -1.54 -3.68
C PHE A 191 -3.33 -0.94 -3.41
N TYR A 192 -4.26 -1.78 -2.92
CA TYR A 192 -5.50 -1.41 -2.22
C TYR A 192 -5.55 -2.18 -0.91
N ALA A 193 -5.85 -1.49 0.22
CA ALA A 193 -5.79 -2.14 1.53
C ALA A 193 -6.73 -1.50 2.56
N SER A 194 -7.15 -2.31 3.54
CA SER A 194 -7.82 -1.85 4.75
C SER A 194 -6.78 -1.48 5.81
N VAL A 195 -6.94 -0.36 6.48
CA VAL A 195 -6.16 -0.04 7.68
C VAL A 195 -6.65 -0.93 8.82
N ILE A 196 -5.73 -1.71 9.39
CA ILE A 196 -6.01 -2.59 10.55
C ILE A 196 -5.50 -2.00 11.85
N SER A 197 -4.53 -1.07 11.79
CA SER A 197 -4.05 -0.29 12.92
C SER A 197 -3.43 1.01 12.44
N GLY A 198 -3.83 2.14 13.02
CA GLY A 198 -3.36 3.48 12.66
C GLY A 198 -4.32 4.56 13.14
N GLY A 199 -4.12 5.78 12.67
CA GLY A 199 -5.04 6.89 12.87
C GLY A 199 -6.21 6.86 11.88
N HIS A 200 -7.23 7.71 12.13
CA HIS A 200 -8.33 7.96 11.19
C HIS A 200 -9.20 6.74 10.85
N MET A 201 -9.30 5.78 11.76
CA MET A 201 -10.09 4.56 11.55
C MET A 201 -11.60 4.78 11.78
N PRO A 202 -12.47 4.02 11.08
CA PRO A 202 -12.14 3.01 10.08
C PRO A 202 -11.77 3.64 8.73
N ASN A 203 -10.71 3.16 8.10
CA ASN A 203 -10.23 3.73 6.86
C ASN A 203 -9.60 2.68 5.92
N LEU A 204 -9.64 2.94 4.64
CA LEU A 204 -8.88 2.22 3.63
C LEU A 204 -7.89 3.16 2.97
N MET A 205 -6.79 2.59 2.50
CA MET A 205 -5.81 3.33 1.71
C MET A 205 -5.49 2.59 0.43
N TYR A 206 -5.16 3.34 -0.62
CA TYR A 206 -4.66 2.78 -1.86
C TYR A 206 -3.69 3.74 -2.54
N MET A 207 -2.84 3.18 -3.39
CA MET A 207 -1.87 3.95 -4.15
C MET A 207 -1.96 3.59 -5.63
N THR A 208 -2.07 4.62 -6.47
CA THR A 208 -2.00 4.52 -7.94
C THR A 208 -0.84 5.35 -8.46
N SER A 209 -0.36 5.07 -9.67
CA SER A 209 0.82 5.74 -10.20
C SER A 209 0.66 6.16 -11.66
N PHE A 210 1.31 7.25 -12.04
CA PHE A 210 1.19 7.92 -13.32
C PHE A 210 2.54 8.43 -13.79
N ASP A 211 2.72 8.62 -15.10
CA ASP A 211 3.94 9.15 -15.69
C ASP A 211 4.28 10.56 -15.18
N ASP A 212 3.24 11.38 -14.98
CA ASP A 212 3.33 12.73 -14.44
C ASP A 212 1.94 13.22 -13.96
N MET A 213 1.86 14.47 -13.50
CA MET A 213 0.61 15.06 -13.03
C MET A 213 -0.42 15.24 -14.16
N ALA A 214 0.00 15.55 -15.38
CA ALA A 214 -0.91 15.73 -16.51
C ALA A 214 -1.56 14.39 -16.92
N ALA A 215 -0.78 13.31 -16.95
CA ALA A 215 -1.28 11.96 -17.16
C ALA A 215 -2.27 11.56 -16.05
N ARG A 216 -1.94 11.83 -14.78
CA ARG A 216 -2.83 11.60 -13.64
C ARG A 216 -4.19 12.31 -13.87
N ASP A 217 -4.19 13.58 -14.21
CA ASP A 217 -5.42 14.36 -14.40
C ASP A 217 -6.27 13.84 -15.58
N ALA A 218 -5.62 13.41 -16.67
CA ALA A 218 -6.30 12.79 -17.80
C ALA A 218 -6.98 11.46 -17.42
N HIS A 219 -6.31 10.61 -16.64
CA HIS A 219 -6.86 9.35 -16.13
C HIS A 219 -8.07 9.57 -15.23
N TRP A 220 -7.99 10.49 -14.27
CA TRP A 220 -9.12 10.83 -13.39
C TRP A 220 -10.30 11.46 -14.13
N LYS A 221 -10.04 12.28 -15.14
CA LYS A 221 -11.10 12.82 -16.02
C LYS A 221 -11.83 11.69 -16.74
N THR A 222 -11.08 10.72 -17.29
CA THR A 222 -11.64 9.54 -17.95
C THR A 222 -12.45 8.69 -16.96
N PHE A 223 -11.92 8.44 -15.78
CA PHE A 223 -12.61 7.71 -14.70
C PHE A 223 -13.94 8.37 -14.32
N GLY A 224 -13.94 9.67 -14.06
CA GLY A 224 -15.16 10.41 -13.68
C GLY A 224 -16.23 10.46 -14.77
N SER A 225 -15.85 10.31 -16.04
CA SER A 225 -16.79 10.27 -17.17
C SER A 225 -17.27 8.86 -17.53
N ASP A 226 -16.64 7.82 -17.00
CA ASP A 226 -16.92 6.42 -17.33
C ASP A 226 -18.37 6.03 -16.97
N PRO A 227 -19.14 5.41 -17.88
CA PRO A 227 -20.51 5.01 -17.61
C PRO A 227 -20.66 4.02 -16.44
N PHE A 228 -19.72 3.08 -16.30
CA PHE A 228 -19.74 2.11 -15.20
C PHE A 228 -19.52 2.81 -13.85
N TRP A 229 -18.56 3.76 -13.79
CA TRP A 229 -18.35 4.55 -12.59
C TRP A 229 -19.60 5.34 -12.19
N LYS A 230 -20.25 6.01 -13.15
CA LYS A 230 -21.47 6.77 -12.91
C LYS A 230 -22.60 5.90 -12.36
N GLN A 231 -22.74 4.68 -12.89
CA GLN A 231 -23.71 3.71 -12.37
C GLN A 231 -23.34 3.24 -10.96
N LEU A 232 -22.07 2.89 -10.73
CA LEU A 232 -21.58 2.38 -9.45
C LEU A 232 -21.71 3.42 -8.33
N VAL A 233 -21.30 4.66 -8.59
CA VAL A 233 -21.37 5.73 -7.59
C VAL A 233 -22.80 6.19 -7.31
N ALA A 234 -23.72 5.98 -8.23
CA ALA A 234 -25.15 6.31 -8.06
C ALA A 234 -25.93 5.18 -7.37
N ALA A 235 -25.37 3.99 -7.23
CA ALA A 235 -26.05 2.85 -6.61
C ALA A 235 -26.40 3.16 -5.14
N PRO A 236 -27.69 3.00 -4.73
CA PRO A 236 -28.15 3.35 -3.38
C PRO A 236 -27.36 2.65 -2.27
N GLU A 237 -26.93 1.43 -2.52
CA GLU A 237 -26.18 0.59 -1.59
C GLU A 237 -24.77 1.14 -1.27
N TYR A 238 -24.21 2.00 -2.15
CA TYR A 238 -22.84 2.56 -1.98
C TYR A 238 -22.84 4.04 -1.58
N GLN A 239 -24.00 4.60 -1.22
CA GLN A 239 -24.08 5.99 -0.78
C GLN A 239 -23.52 6.17 0.64
N HIS A 240 -22.97 7.35 0.89
CA HIS A 240 -22.50 7.79 2.22
C HIS A 240 -21.38 6.93 2.84
N ASN A 241 -20.62 6.19 2.00
CA ASN A 241 -19.58 5.28 2.47
C ASN A 241 -18.29 5.98 2.94
N VAL A 242 -18.09 7.24 2.58
CA VAL A 242 -16.88 8.02 2.87
C VAL A 242 -17.26 9.31 3.55
N SER A 243 -16.64 9.59 4.70
CA SER A 243 -16.83 10.83 5.48
C SER A 243 -15.70 11.84 5.23
N HIS A 244 -14.49 11.37 4.93
CA HIS A 244 -13.32 12.20 4.66
C HIS A 244 -12.39 11.53 3.66
N VAL A 245 -11.69 12.33 2.86
CA VAL A 245 -10.70 11.88 1.87
C VAL A 245 -9.43 12.70 2.01
N ASP A 246 -8.31 12.03 2.26
CA ASP A 246 -6.98 12.61 2.12
C ASP A 246 -6.32 12.13 0.84
N ILE A 247 -5.64 13.05 0.14
CA ILE A 247 -4.90 12.76 -1.08
C ILE A 247 -3.50 13.36 -0.94
N VAL A 248 -2.48 12.53 -1.14
CA VAL A 248 -1.09 12.96 -1.15
C VAL A 248 -0.45 12.58 -2.48
N PHE A 249 0.10 13.57 -3.18
CA PHE A 249 0.91 13.34 -4.38
C PHE A 249 2.35 13.19 -3.97
N LEU A 250 3.00 12.14 -4.46
CA LEU A 250 4.31 11.71 -4.05
C LEU A 250 5.21 11.52 -5.27
N HIS A 251 6.49 11.91 -5.15
CA HIS A 251 7.55 11.48 -6.05
C HIS A 251 8.36 10.36 -5.39
N PRO A 252 8.78 9.33 -6.14
CA PRO A 252 9.66 8.29 -5.60
C PRO A 252 11.07 8.86 -5.37
N ALA A 253 11.71 8.48 -4.28
CA ALA A 253 13.12 8.75 -4.10
C ALA A 253 13.95 7.98 -5.13
N ALA A 254 15.14 8.48 -5.49
CA ALA A 254 16.00 7.84 -6.49
C ALA A 254 16.38 6.39 -6.12
N TYR A 255 16.42 6.08 -4.82
CA TYR A 255 16.75 4.77 -4.25
C TYR A 255 15.51 3.96 -3.83
N SER A 256 14.29 4.42 -4.14
CA SER A 256 13.06 3.65 -3.95
C SER A 256 13.02 2.48 -4.92
N ASP A 257 12.54 1.32 -4.52
CA ASP A 257 12.32 0.17 -5.42
C ASP A 257 11.07 0.36 -6.30
N LEU A 258 10.15 1.20 -5.87
CA LEU A 258 8.90 1.54 -6.56
C LEU A 258 8.99 2.85 -7.32
#